data_9f6b88c836ef11f059100b5e827e25a2
#
_entry.id   9f6b88c836ef11f059100b5e827e25a2
#
_cell.length_a   1.000
_cell.length_b   1.000
_cell.length_c   1.000
_cell.angle_alpha   90.00
_cell.angle_beta   90.00
_cell.angle_gamma   90.00
#
_symmetry.space_group_name_H-M   'P 1'
#
loop_
_entity.id
_entity.type
_entity.pdbx_description
1 polymer ?
#
loop_
_entity_poly.entity_id
_entity_poly.type
_entity_poly.pdbx_seq_one_letter_code
_entity_poly.pdbx_strand_id
1 'polypeptide(L)'
;IGATEDGKIQAMEIEAVADSGAYACQTPFVTWRSVVQATGPYEVENVKTDTYGYYTNNVYTGAMRGYGSPQVIFAQESLMDELAEELDMDPIELRMKNIYHNNSYTASGQKLDSHEVSLEEVLTKAVEKSNFVEKYKKYSEEQTGDKKRGIGLSISFRGCSLGEEAIDAAGIILSLKKDGSVGLYSGLAENGQGLKTVYSQMAAEALGLETDKINFMQVDTLISPDSGSTVASRATLIGGNAVKKAADNLIDKIKEYIAR
;
A
#
# COMPACT_ATOMS: atom_id res chain seq x y z
N ILE A 1 0.81 21.31 12.99
CA ILE A 1 1.21 21.71 11.62
C ILE A 1 1.50 23.22 11.60
N GLY A 2 2.59 23.61 10.95
CA GLY A 2 2.91 25.00 10.66
C GLY A 2 2.91 25.24 9.16
N ALA A 3 2.14 26.21 8.71
CA ALA A 3 2.04 26.60 7.30
C ALA A 3 2.14 28.12 7.14
N THR A 4 2.47 28.54 5.93
CA THR A 4 2.41 29.94 5.55
C THR A 4 0.96 30.36 5.21
N GLU A 5 0.66 31.64 5.21
CA GLU A 5 -0.67 32.17 4.86
C GLU A 5 -1.14 31.74 3.45
N ASP A 6 -0.19 31.47 2.55
CA ASP A 6 -0.48 30.95 1.19
C ASP A 6 -0.63 29.43 1.16
N GLY A 7 -0.63 28.73 2.31
CA GLY A 7 -0.90 27.31 2.45
C GLY A 7 0.29 26.38 2.22
N LYS A 8 1.54 26.87 2.11
CA LYS A 8 2.71 25.99 2.04
C LYS A 8 3.08 25.49 3.42
N ILE A 9 3.08 24.16 3.61
CA ILE A 9 3.46 23.51 4.87
C ILE A 9 4.98 23.66 5.07
N GLN A 10 5.38 24.15 6.24
CA GLN A 10 6.78 24.38 6.61
C GLN A 10 7.28 23.37 7.63
N ALA A 11 6.43 22.96 8.56
CA ALA A 11 6.80 22.03 9.60
C ALA A 11 5.63 21.19 10.10
N MET A 12 5.94 19.98 10.55
CA MET A 12 5.03 19.08 11.25
C MET A 12 5.69 18.51 12.51
N GLU A 13 5.00 18.56 13.62
CA GLU A 13 5.32 17.80 14.83
C GLU A 13 4.18 16.83 15.10
N ILE A 14 4.51 15.54 15.21
CA ILE A 14 3.56 14.45 15.30
C ILE A 14 3.93 13.56 16.47
N GLU A 15 2.99 13.36 17.38
CA GLU A 15 3.09 12.38 18.44
C GLU A 15 1.98 11.34 18.29
N ALA A 16 2.32 10.06 18.28
CA ALA A 16 1.36 8.99 18.22
C ALA A 16 1.58 7.97 19.34
N VAL A 17 0.50 7.60 20.01
CA VAL A 17 0.50 6.63 21.09
C VAL A 17 -0.33 5.41 20.70
N ALA A 18 0.28 4.23 20.77
CA ALA A 18 -0.37 2.96 20.48
C ALA A 18 -0.55 2.12 21.74
N ASP A 19 -1.74 1.57 21.93
CA ASP A 19 -2.03 0.57 22.94
C ASP A 19 -1.68 -0.81 22.42
N SER A 20 -0.65 -1.46 23.01
CA SER A 20 -0.24 -2.82 22.65
C SER A 20 -1.13 -3.89 23.28
N GLY A 21 -1.89 -3.56 24.31
CA GLY A 21 -2.48 -4.54 25.20
C GLY A 21 -1.42 -5.29 26.02
N ALA A 22 -1.70 -6.52 26.39
CA ALA A 22 -0.85 -7.31 27.28
C ALA A 22 0.47 -7.81 26.65
N TYR A 23 0.58 -7.77 25.31
CA TYR A 23 1.74 -8.30 24.58
C TYR A 23 2.14 -7.34 23.44
N ALA A 24 3.45 -7.24 23.17
CA ALA A 24 3.98 -6.38 22.10
C ALA A 24 3.42 -6.73 20.71
N CYS A 25 3.26 -8.02 20.43
CA CYS A 25 2.79 -8.53 19.14
C CYS A 25 3.45 -7.79 17.95
N GLN A 26 2.68 -7.11 17.12
CA GLN A 26 3.15 -6.34 15.96
C GLN A 26 3.28 -4.83 16.25
N THR A 27 3.01 -4.36 17.46
CA THR A 27 3.02 -2.93 17.79
C THR A 27 4.33 -2.22 17.44
N PRO A 28 5.55 -2.79 17.69
CA PRO A 28 6.79 -2.11 17.31
C PRO A 28 6.89 -1.80 15.81
N PHE A 29 6.44 -2.71 14.97
CA PHE A 29 6.44 -2.52 13.51
C PHE A 29 5.33 -1.59 13.04
N VAL A 30 4.16 -1.64 13.69
CA VAL A 30 3.03 -0.76 13.40
C VAL A 30 3.38 0.70 13.73
N THR A 31 3.99 0.94 14.90
CA THR A 31 4.44 2.28 15.31
C THR A 31 5.57 2.78 14.41
N TRP A 32 6.53 1.92 14.06
CA TRP A 32 7.57 2.30 13.10
C TRP A 32 6.99 2.70 11.74
N ARG A 33 6.02 1.94 11.21
CA ARG A 33 5.34 2.30 9.96
C ARG A 33 4.56 3.62 10.09
N SER A 34 3.98 3.88 11.25
CA SER A 34 3.32 5.15 11.53
C SER A 34 4.29 6.33 11.43
N VAL A 35 5.53 6.20 11.96
CA VAL A 35 6.57 7.23 11.81
C VAL A 35 6.88 7.52 10.35
N VAL A 36 7.15 6.47 9.57
CA VAL A 36 7.55 6.62 8.15
C VAL A 36 6.48 7.31 7.30
N GLN A 37 5.20 7.16 7.69
CA GLN A 37 4.07 7.67 6.90
C GLN A 37 3.29 8.80 7.59
N ALA A 38 3.83 9.34 8.67
CA ALA A 38 3.13 10.33 9.50
C ALA A 38 2.79 11.63 8.78
N THR A 39 3.64 12.06 7.84
CA THR A 39 3.39 13.26 7.02
C THR A 39 2.38 13.04 5.90
N GLY A 40 1.90 11.79 5.70
CA GLY A 40 1.11 11.50 4.50
C GLY A 40 1.92 11.71 3.21
N PRO A 41 1.27 11.95 2.07
CA PRO A 41 1.92 12.17 0.78
C PRO A 41 2.38 13.62 0.56
N TYR A 42 2.71 14.33 1.64
CA TYR A 42 3.08 15.74 1.60
C TYR A 42 4.57 15.96 1.81
N GLU A 43 5.14 16.85 1.00
CA GLU A 43 6.52 17.30 1.14
C GLU A 43 6.60 18.36 2.22
N VAL A 44 7.26 18.02 3.32
CA VAL A 44 7.42 18.88 4.49
C VAL A 44 8.89 18.95 4.83
N GLU A 45 9.43 20.17 4.89
CA GLU A 45 10.86 20.38 5.10
C GLU A 45 11.32 20.02 6.51
N ASN A 46 10.51 20.36 7.52
CA ASN A 46 10.86 20.16 8.92
C ASN A 46 9.86 19.22 9.58
N VAL A 47 10.30 18.00 9.92
CA VAL A 47 9.43 16.97 10.50
C VAL A 47 10.03 16.42 11.77
N LYS A 48 9.22 16.35 12.82
CA LYS A 48 9.51 15.61 14.04
C LYS A 48 8.35 14.65 14.30
N THR A 49 8.64 13.35 14.39
CA THR A 49 7.64 12.32 14.68
C THR A 49 8.13 11.42 15.80
N ASP A 50 7.36 11.36 16.87
CA ASP A 50 7.56 10.46 18.00
C ASP A 50 6.39 9.48 18.08
N THR A 51 6.68 8.18 18.19
CA THR A 51 5.65 7.15 18.40
C THR A 51 5.98 6.28 19.58
N TYR A 52 4.97 5.98 20.38
CA TYR A 52 5.08 5.22 21.62
C TYR A 52 4.12 4.04 21.59
N GLY A 53 4.61 2.86 21.92
CA GLY A 53 3.78 1.67 22.17
C GLY A 53 3.78 1.32 23.65
N TYR A 54 2.63 1.34 24.29
CA TYR A 54 2.50 1.02 25.71
C TYR A 54 1.83 -0.33 25.93
N TYR A 55 2.37 -1.11 26.88
CA TYR A 55 1.67 -2.26 27.42
C TYR A 55 0.52 -1.80 28.31
N THR A 56 -0.62 -2.47 28.18
CA THR A 56 -1.80 -2.22 28.99
C THR A 56 -2.45 -3.54 29.42
N ASN A 57 -3.46 -3.47 30.26
CA ASN A 57 -4.27 -4.62 30.63
C ASN A 57 -5.38 -4.94 29.61
N ASN A 58 -5.38 -4.27 28.47
CA ASN A 58 -6.33 -4.53 27.40
C ASN A 58 -5.98 -5.82 26.63
N VAL A 59 -6.91 -6.26 25.80
CA VAL A 59 -6.65 -7.31 24.81
C VAL A 59 -5.48 -6.87 23.93
N TYR A 60 -4.58 -7.78 23.62
CA TYR A 60 -3.44 -7.46 22.76
C TYR A 60 -3.91 -7.04 21.37
N THR A 61 -3.25 -6.03 20.83
CA THR A 61 -3.49 -5.52 19.49
C THR A 61 -2.53 -6.14 18.48
N GLY A 62 -2.84 -6.01 17.22
CA GLY A 62 -2.03 -6.57 16.15
C GLY A 62 -2.06 -5.73 14.89
N ALA A 63 -1.49 -6.28 13.83
CA ALA A 63 -1.47 -5.62 12.55
C ALA A 63 -2.81 -5.77 11.83
N MET A 64 -3.35 -4.65 11.37
CA MET A 64 -4.45 -4.59 10.42
C MET A 64 -3.92 -4.16 9.05
N ARG A 65 -4.64 -4.43 7.98
CA ARG A 65 -4.31 -3.99 6.62
C ARG A 65 -4.00 -2.50 6.59
N GLY A 66 -2.79 -2.13 6.16
CA GLY A 66 -2.26 -0.77 6.23
C GLY A 66 -1.17 -0.59 7.30
N TYR A 67 -1.13 -1.44 8.35
CA TYR A 67 0.00 -1.62 9.27
C TYR A 67 0.49 -0.32 9.92
N GLY A 68 -0.44 0.46 10.49
CA GLY A 68 -0.16 1.75 11.14
C GLY A 68 -0.39 2.97 10.25
N SER A 69 -0.32 2.84 8.92
CA SER A 69 -0.59 3.95 8.00
C SER A 69 -2.00 4.51 8.10
N PRO A 70 -3.08 3.70 8.16
CA PRO A 70 -4.44 4.25 8.20
C PRO A 70 -4.68 5.19 9.36
N GLN A 71 -4.09 4.89 10.53
CA GLN A 71 -4.28 5.69 11.74
C GLN A 71 -3.66 7.09 11.59
N VAL A 72 -2.41 7.14 11.14
CA VAL A 72 -1.70 8.43 10.98
C VAL A 72 -2.20 9.21 9.78
N ILE A 73 -2.58 8.53 8.69
CA ILE A 73 -3.16 9.20 7.51
C ILE A 73 -4.54 9.76 7.82
N PHE A 74 -5.36 9.06 8.60
CA PHE A 74 -6.64 9.61 9.06
C PHE A 74 -6.43 10.93 9.82
N ALA A 75 -5.52 10.94 10.80
CA ALA A 75 -5.21 12.15 11.55
C ALA A 75 -4.64 13.26 10.66
N GLN A 76 -3.72 12.90 9.77
CA GLN A 76 -3.08 13.82 8.83
C GLN A 76 -4.09 14.46 7.87
N GLU A 77 -4.95 13.66 7.26
CA GLU A 77 -5.93 14.16 6.30
C GLU A 77 -7.04 14.99 6.96
N SER A 78 -7.43 14.63 8.20
CA SER A 78 -8.33 15.46 9.01
C SER A 78 -7.70 16.81 9.34
N LEU A 79 -6.41 16.82 9.70
CA LEU A 79 -5.68 18.06 9.98
C LEU A 79 -5.48 18.92 8.72
N MET A 80 -5.39 18.31 7.53
CA MET A 80 -5.37 19.06 6.26
C MET A 80 -6.70 19.74 5.96
N ASP A 81 -7.81 19.10 6.32
CA ASP A 81 -9.13 19.75 6.16
C ASP A 81 -9.32 20.90 7.16
N GLU A 82 -8.90 20.73 8.42
CA GLU A 82 -8.91 21.79 9.43
C GLU A 82 -8.00 22.97 9.03
N LEU A 83 -6.82 22.70 8.47
CA LEU A 83 -5.90 23.73 7.98
C LEU A 83 -6.49 24.48 6.79
N ALA A 84 -7.17 23.78 5.88
CA ALA A 84 -7.85 24.43 4.74
C ALA A 84 -8.95 25.37 5.22
N GLU A 85 -9.73 24.96 6.22
CA GLU A 85 -10.77 25.79 6.84
C GLU A 85 -10.17 27.02 7.53
N GLU A 86 -9.10 26.87 8.30
CA GLU A 86 -8.43 27.98 9.00
C GLU A 86 -7.81 29.00 8.04
N LEU A 87 -7.33 28.55 6.88
CA LEU A 87 -6.75 29.41 5.85
C LEU A 87 -7.77 29.97 4.86
N ASP A 88 -9.06 29.62 5.01
CA ASP A 88 -10.12 29.93 4.01
C ASP A 88 -9.71 29.50 2.59
N MET A 89 -9.10 28.32 2.48
CA MET A 89 -8.54 27.77 1.25
C MET A 89 -9.32 26.51 0.80
N ASP A 90 -9.44 26.32 -0.51
CA ASP A 90 -9.99 25.07 -1.06
C ASP A 90 -9.15 23.86 -0.62
N PRO A 91 -9.76 22.80 -0.07
CA PRO A 91 -9.03 21.65 0.42
C PRO A 91 -8.25 20.87 -0.65
N ILE A 92 -8.65 21.00 -1.93
CA ILE A 92 -7.91 20.41 -3.05
C ILE A 92 -6.70 21.28 -3.38
N GLU A 93 -6.87 22.61 -3.40
CA GLU A 93 -5.78 23.55 -3.64
C GLU A 93 -4.68 23.41 -2.58
N LEU A 94 -5.05 23.32 -1.31
CA LEU A 94 -4.09 23.11 -0.22
C LEU A 94 -3.29 21.82 -0.41
N ARG A 95 -3.96 20.72 -0.78
CA ARG A 95 -3.30 19.44 -1.04
C ARG A 95 -2.38 19.52 -2.25
N MET A 96 -2.86 20.04 -3.38
CA MET A 96 -2.07 20.19 -4.62
C MET A 96 -0.78 20.98 -4.41
N LYS A 97 -0.81 21.98 -3.55
CA LYS A 97 0.36 22.80 -3.22
C LYS A 97 1.45 22.04 -2.46
N ASN A 98 1.09 20.98 -1.76
CA ASN A 98 1.98 20.30 -0.81
C ASN A 98 2.29 18.85 -1.15
N ILE A 99 1.62 18.22 -2.13
CA ILE A 99 1.86 16.83 -2.50
C ILE A 99 3.26 16.58 -3.04
N TYR A 100 3.72 15.32 -2.94
CA TYR A 100 4.95 14.89 -3.59
C TYR A 100 4.90 15.01 -5.11
N HIS A 101 5.99 15.45 -5.68
CA HIS A 101 6.29 15.46 -7.10
C HIS A 101 7.54 14.64 -7.40
N ASN A 102 7.90 14.50 -8.68
CA ASN A 102 9.17 13.90 -9.07
C ASN A 102 10.34 14.65 -8.43
N ASN A 103 11.27 13.92 -7.85
CA ASN A 103 12.42 14.40 -7.09
C ASN A 103 12.13 15.01 -5.70
N SER A 104 10.88 15.00 -5.21
CA SER A 104 10.58 15.33 -3.82
C SER A 104 11.31 14.38 -2.85
N TYR A 105 11.45 14.83 -1.62
CA TYR A 105 11.98 14.01 -0.52
C TYR A 105 10.87 13.64 0.47
N THR A 106 10.82 12.38 0.84
CA THR A 106 9.94 11.94 1.93
C THR A 106 10.48 12.42 3.28
N ALA A 107 9.65 12.41 4.32
CA ALA A 107 10.07 12.74 5.68
C ALA A 107 11.23 11.85 6.21
N SER A 108 11.38 10.64 5.67
CA SER A 108 12.50 9.74 5.98
C SER A 108 13.76 9.99 5.14
N GLY A 109 13.77 11.01 4.27
CA GLY A 109 14.90 11.38 3.43
C GLY A 109 15.04 10.58 2.11
N GLN A 110 14.06 9.75 1.77
CA GLN A 110 14.06 9.06 0.48
C GLN A 110 13.74 10.05 -0.64
N LYS A 111 14.60 10.11 -1.66
CA LYS A 111 14.32 10.85 -2.88
C LYS A 111 13.40 10.06 -3.81
N LEU A 112 12.37 10.71 -4.34
CA LEU A 112 11.40 10.11 -5.25
C LEU A 112 11.83 10.32 -6.72
N ASP A 113 12.84 9.57 -7.17
CA ASP A 113 13.42 9.67 -8.52
C ASP A 113 13.54 8.32 -9.24
N SER A 114 13.18 7.21 -8.58
CA SER A 114 13.25 5.86 -9.17
C SER A 114 12.06 5.50 -10.07
N HIS A 115 10.99 6.26 -9.98
CA HIS A 115 9.76 6.08 -10.76
C HIS A 115 8.99 7.40 -10.81
N GLU A 116 8.04 7.50 -11.71
CA GLU A 116 7.18 8.68 -11.84
C GLU A 116 6.21 8.80 -10.65
N VAL A 117 6.10 10.00 -10.10
CA VAL A 117 5.14 10.35 -9.06
C VAL A 117 3.89 10.94 -9.73
N SER A 118 2.86 10.11 -9.88
CA SER A 118 1.60 10.48 -10.57
C SER A 118 0.48 10.93 -9.63
N LEU A 119 0.81 11.38 -8.42
CA LEU A 119 -0.18 11.73 -7.40
C LEU A 119 -1.08 12.89 -7.83
N GLU A 120 -0.53 13.92 -8.46
CA GLU A 120 -1.28 15.06 -9.02
C GLU A 120 -2.31 14.61 -10.05
N GLU A 121 -1.91 13.74 -10.99
CA GLU A 121 -2.81 13.18 -12.01
C GLU A 121 -3.92 12.34 -11.39
N VAL A 122 -3.58 11.50 -10.40
CA VAL A 122 -4.56 10.65 -9.69
C VAL A 122 -5.57 11.50 -8.93
N LEU A 123 -5.11 12.53 -8.22
CA LEU A 123 -5.97 13.45 -7.47
C LEU A 123 -6.91 14.21 -8.42
N THR A 124 -6.37 14.78 -9.50
CA THR A 124 -7.15 15.50 -10.50
C THR A 124 -8.25 14.62 -11.09
N LYS A 125 -7.91 13.41 -11.54
CA LYS A 125 -8.88 12.45 -12.10
C LYS A 125 -9.94 12.02 -11.08
N ALA A 126 -9.58 11.87 -9.81
CA ALA A 126 -10.52 11.51 -8.75
C ALA A 126 -11.52 12.65 -8.50
N VAL A 127 -11.05 13.88 -8.44
CA VAL A 127 -11.86 15.10 -8.28
C VAL A 127 -12.85 15.24 -9.46
N GLU A 128 -12.37 15.12 -10.70
CA GLU A 128 -13.20 15.21 -11.91
C GLU A 128 -14.27 14.10 -11.95
N LYS A 129 -13.87 12.83 -11.81
CA LYS A 129 -14.79 11.69 -11.90
C LYS A 129 -15.85 11.65 -10.81
N SER A 130 -15.55 12.19 -9.64
CA SER A 130 -16.50 12.27 -8.54
C SER A 130 -17.41 13.49 -8.59
N ASN A 131 -17.13 14.47 -9.47
CA ASN A 131 -17.71 15.82 -9.43
C ASN A 131 -17.56 16.44 -8.03
N PHE A 132 -16.34 16.31 -7.46
CA PHE A 132 -16.10 16.64 -6.05
C PHE A 132 -16.43 18.11 -5.76
N VAL A 133 -15.91 19.04 -6.53
CA VAL A 133 -16.05 20.50 -6.29
C VAL A 133 -17.53 20.91 -6.24
N GLU A 134 -18.33 20.48 -7.21
CA GLU A 134 -19.76 20.78 -7.26
C GLU A 134 -20.50 20.18 -6.06
N LYS A 135 -20.22 18.90 -5.76
CA LYS A 135 -20.87 18.21 -4.64
C LYS A 135 -20.43 18.77 -3.28
N TYR A 136 -19.15 19.13 -3.13
CA TYR A 136 -18.63 19.72 -1.88
C TYR A 136 -19.36 21.02 -1.59
N LYS A 137 -19.42 21.94 -2.56
CA LYS A 137 -20.17 23.19 -2.44
C LYS A 137 -21.63 22.96 -2.15
N LYS A 138 -22.30 22.11 -2.91
CA LYS A 138 -23.71 21.79 -2.73
C LYS A 138 -24.02 21.23 -1.34
N TYR A 139 -23.22 20.30 -0.85
CA TYR A 139 -23.45 19.67 0.44
C TYR A 139 -23.04 20.54 1.62
N SER A 140 -22.18 21.53 1.43
CA SER A 140 -21.87 22.54 2.44
C SER A 140 -23.02 23.55 2.62
N GLU A 141 -23.67 23.93 1.53
CA GLU A 141 -24.73 24.94 1.52
C GLU A 141 -26.15 24.36 1.78
N GLU A 142 -26.44 23.18 1.20
CA GLU A 142 -27.82 22.60 1.19
C GLU A 142 -28.01 21.50 2.24
N GLN A 143 -28.02 21.87 3.53
CA GLN A 143 -28.26 20.90 4.63
C GLN A 143 -29.69 21.00 5.19
N THR A 144 -30.69 20.63 4.39
CA THR A 144 -32.10 20.69 4.78
C THR A 144 -32.66 19.31 5.19
N GLY A 145 -33.54 19.27 6.21
CA GLY A 145 -34.18 18.06 6.69
C GLY A 145 -33.35 17.17 7.61
N ASP A 146 -33.85 15.99 7.92
CA ASP A 146 -33.23 15.03 8.87
C ASP A 146 -32.03 14.29 8.29
N LYS A 147 -31.92 14.24 6.94
CA LYS A 147 -30.81 13.57 6.25
C LYS A 147 -29.76 14.58 5.85
N LYS A 148 -28.55 14.42 6.37
CA LYS A 148 -27.38 15.21 5.98
C LYS A 148 -26.55 14.44 4.96
N ARG A 149 -25.95 15.17 4.03
CA ARG A 149 -25.04 14.63 3.02
C ARG A 149 -23.69 15.32 3.12
N GLY A 150 -22.64 14.58 2.86
CA GLY A 150 -21.27 15.10 2.79
C GLY A 150 -20.49 14.36 1.73
N ILE A 151 -19.42 14.96 1.31
CA ILE A 151 -18.38 14.34 0.50
C ILE A 151 -17.04 14.73 1.10
N GLY A 152 -16.12 13.78 1.20
CA GLY A 152 -14.76 14.00 1.67
C GLY A 152 -13.74 13.49 0.67
N LEU A 153 -12.55 14.01 0.75
CA LEU A 153 -11.40 13.60 -0.04
C LEU A 153 -10.25 13.30 0.92
N SER A 154 -9.54 12.21 0.66
CA SER A 154 -8.27 11.92 1.31
C SER A 154 -7.29 11.36 0.31
N ILE A 155 -6.00 11.64 0.51
CA ILE A 155 -4.92 11.11 -0.31
C ILE A 155 -3.94 10.33 0.57
N SER A 156 -3.32 9.32 -0.02
CA SER A 156 -2.31 8.54 0.69
C SER A 156 -1.26 8.01 -0.27
N PHE A 157 -0.10 7.68 0.25
CA PHE A 157 0.91 6.93 -0.47
C PHE A 157 1.30 5.68 0.32
N ARG A 158 1.80 4.68 -0.40
CA ARG A 158 2.28 3.47 0.26
C ARG A 158 3.39 2.82 -0.53
N GLY A 159 4.45 2.46 0.16
CA GLY A 159 5.49 1.59 -0.35
C GLY A 159 4.97 0.16 -0.55
N CYS A 160 5.50 -0.52 -1.54
CA CYS A 160 5.32 -1.95 -1.79
C CYS A 160 6.62 -2.67 -1.44
N SER A 161 6.53 -3.91 -0.97
CA SER A 161 7.69 -4.71 -0.56
C SER A 161 8.26 -4.35 0.80
N LEU A 162 9.29 -5.08 1.24
CA LEU A 162 9.95 -4.86 2.54
C LEU A 162 10.93 -3.69 2.48
N GLY A 163 11.41 -3.31 1.30
CA GLY A 163 12.38 -2.24 1.15
C GLY A 163 13.71 -2.59 1.84
N GLU A 164 14.21 -1.67 2.65
CA GLU A 164 15.46 -1.86 3.41
C GLU A 164 15.28 -2.70 4.70
N GLU A 165 14.03 -3.06 5.04
CA GLU A 165 13.74 -3.80 6.29
C GLU A 165 14.27 -5.23 6.27
N ALA A 166 14.25 -5.89 5.09
CA ALA A 166 14.73 -7.26 4.93
C ALA A 166 14.92 -7.62 3.45
N ILE A 167 15.63 -8.73 3.21
CA ILE A 167 15.75 -9.31 1.86
C ILE A 167 14.36 -9.71 1.37
N ASP A 168 13.98 -9.18 0.22
CA ASP A 168 12.67 -9.42 -0.38
C ASP A 168 12.77 -10.44 -1.51
N ALA A 169 12.54 -11.70 -1.17
CA ALA A 169 12.59 -12.81 -2.11
C ALA A 169 11.33 -13.68 -1.98
N ALA A 170 10.97 -14.35 -3.08
CA ALA A 170 9.90 -15.34 -3.10
C ALA A 170 10.30 -16.54 -3.98
N GLY A 171 9.93 -17.74 -3.54
CA GLY A 171 10.11 -18.96 -4.29
C GLY A 171 8.81 -19.41 -4.96
N ILE A 172 8.90 -19.89 -6.21
CA ILE A 172 7.81 -20.51 -6.94
C ILE A 172 8.32 -21.79 -7.60
N ILE A 173 7.50 -22.84 -7.54
CA ILE A 173 7.73 -24.06 -8.31
C ILE A 173 6.57 -24.25 -9.29
N LEU A 174 6.88 -24.48 -10.57
CA LEU A 174 5.93 -24.91 -11.58
C LEU A 174 6.23 -26.35 -11.98
N SER A 175 5.20 -27.19 -12.05
CA SER A 175 5.31 -28.61 -12.38
C SER A 175 4.33 -28.97 -13.48
N LEU A 176 4.84 -29.29 -14.69
CA LEU A 176 4.06 -29.79 -15.79
C LEU A 176 3.56 -31.20 -15.47
N LYS A 177 2.26 -31.46 -15.64
CA LYS A 177 1.61 -32.73 -15.42
C LYS A 177 1.42 -33.48 -16.76
N LYS A 178 1.16 -34.77 -16.67
CA LYS A 178 0.97 -35.63 -17.87
C LYS A 178 -0.25 -35.25 -18.71
N ASP A 179 -1.25 -34.63 -18.08
CA ASP A 179 -2.48 -34.15 -18.73
C ASP A 179 -2.34 -32.75 -19.36
N GLY A 180 -1.14 -32.18 -19.33
CA GLY A 180 -0.84 -30.86 -19.84
C GLY A 180 -1.19 -29.70 -18.87
N SER A 181 -1.72 -29.99 -17.69
CA SER A 181 -1.92 -28.98 -16.67
C SER A 181 -0.62 -28.65 -15.94
N VAL A 182 -0.57 -27.48 -15.28
CA VAL A 182 0.60 -27.02 -14.53
C VAL A 182 0.23 -26.80 -13.07
N GLY A 183 0.91 -27.52 -12.17
CA GLY A 183 0.84 -27.27 -10.73
C GLY A 183 1.72 -26.07 -10.35
N LEU A 184 1.16 -25.10 -9.64
CA LEU A 184 1.84 -23.93 -9.12
C LEU A 184 1.94 -24.03 -7.60
N TYR A 185 3.16 -23.98 -7.07
CA TYR A 185 3.46 -24.06 -5.65
C TYR A 185 4.10 -22.75 -5.18
N SER A 186 3.55 -22.18 -4.11
CA SER A 186 4.02 -20.94 -3.49
C SER A 186 3.99 -21.07 -1.98
N GLY A 187 4.95 -20.48 -1.29
CA GLY A 187 4.90 -20.31 0.17
C GLY A 187 4.12 -19.07 0.62
N LEU A 188 3.75 -18.17 -0.32
CA LEU A 188 2.90 -17.03 -0.01
C LEU A 188 1.45 -17.46 0.15
N ALA A 189 0.79 -16.95 1.18
CA ALA A 189 -0.54 -17.35 1.59
C ALA A 189 -1.66 -16.53 0.93
N GLU A 190 -2.77 -17.19 0.65
CA GLU A 190 -4.05 -16.55 0.32
C GLU A 190 -4.74 -16.11 1.62
N ASN A 191 -4.92 -14.80 1.79
CA ASN A 191 -5.56 -14.16 2.94
C ASN A 191 -6.93 -13.54 2.57
N GLY A 192 -7.47 -13.89 1.40
CA GLY A 192 -8.67 -13.27 0.82
C GLY A 192 -8.35 -12.16 -0.19
N GLN A 193 -7.08 -11.91 -0.50
CA GLN A 193 -6.63 -10.88 -1.44
C GLN A 193 -6.63 -11.34 -2.91
N GLY A 194 -6.98 -12.60 -3.20
CA GLY A 194 -7.07 -13.12 -4.56
C GLY A 194 -5.75 -13.63 -5.14
N LEU A 195 -4.77 -13.97 -4.29
CA LEU A 195 -3.45 -14.44 -4.72
C LEU A 195 -3.50 -15.62 -5.68
N LYS A 196 -4.35 -16.60 -5.36
CA LYS A 196 -4.51 -17.81 -6.20
C LYS A 196 -4.90 -17.46 -7.63
N THR A 197 -5.87 -16.56 -7.77
CA THR A 197 -6.35 -16.09 -9.08
C THR A 197 -5.26 -15.34 -9.81
N VAL A 198 -4.62 -14.37 -9.14
CA VAL A 198 -3.56 -13.54 -9.74
C VAL A 198 -2.39 -14.41 -10.23
N TYR A 199 -1.91 -15.34 -9.41
CA TYR A 199 -0.79 -16.20 -9.79
C TYR A 199 -1.16 -17.17 -10.92
N SER A 200 -2.40 -17.70 -10.92
CA SER A 200 -2.87 -18.53 -12.02
C SER A 200 -2.95 -17.77 -13.33
N GLN A 201 -3.42 -16.53 -13.31
CA GLN A 201 -3.44 -15.65 -14.49
C GLN A 201 -2.01 -15.34 -14.98
N MET A 202 -1.11 -14.96 -14.10
CA MET A 202 0.29 -14.64 -14.44
C MET A 202 1.03 -15.85 -15.02
N ALA A 203 0.83 -17.05 -14.44
CA ALA A 203 1.42 -18.27 -14.94
C ALA A 203 0.83 -18.68 -16.29
N ALA A 204 -0.49 -18.57 -16.45
CA ALA A 204 -1.19 -18.88 -17.70
C ALA A 204 -0.71 -17.99 -18.85
N GLU A 205 -0.65 -16.68 -18.62
CA GLU A 205 -0.15 -15.70 -19.59
C GLU A 205 1.31 -15.99 -19.98
N ALA A 206 2.19 -16.21 -18.98
CA ALA A 206 3.60 -16.48 -19.24
C ALA A 206 3.85 -17.80 -19.97
N LEU A 207 3.00 -18.82 -19.77
CA LEU A 207 3.11 -20.14 -20.41
C LEU A 207 2.31 -20.25 -21.73
N GLY A 208 1.48 -19.26 -22.07
CA GLY A 208 0.58 -19.31 -23.22
C GLY A 208 -0.54 -20.35 -23.04
N LEU A 209 -1.04 -20.53 -21.83
CA LEU A 209 -2.10 -21.47 -21.47
C LEU A 209 -3.37 -20.77 -21.02
N GLU A 210 -4.51 -21.48 -21.04
CA GLU A 210 -5.72 -21.01 -20.38
C GLU A 210 -5.57 -21.12 -18.85
N THR A 211 -6.23 -20.23 -18.10
CA THR A 211 -6.10 -20.16 -16.64
C THR A 211 -6.59 -21.43 -15.93
N ASP A 212 -7.54 -22.15 -16.52
CA ASP A 212 -8.07 -23.43 -16.02
C ASP A 212 -7.04 -24.58 -16.05
N LYS A 213 -5.95 -24.42 -16.82
CA LYS A 213 -4.81 -25.35 -16.86
C LYS A 213 -3.83 -25.13 -15.71
N ILE A 214 -3.96 -24.04 -14.96
CA ILE A 214 -3.08 -23.75 -13.83
C ILE A 214 -3.74 -24.17 -12.53
N ASN A 215 -3.16 -25.14 -11.86
CA ASN A 215 -3.63 -25.62 -10.56
C ASN A 215 -2.79 -25.01 -9.44
N PHE A 216 -3.31 -23.99 -8.75
CA PHE A 216 -2.67 -23.47 -7.56
C PHE A 216 -2.77 -24.52 -6.43
N MET A 217 -1.62 -25.05 -6.02
CA MET A 217 -1.55 -26.13 -5.06
C MET A 217 -1.73 -25.60 -3.62
N GLN A 218 -2.25 -26.47 -2.75
CA GLN A 218 -2.36 -26.13 -1.33
C GLN A 218 -0.95 -25.84 -0.77
N VAL A 219 -0.84 -24.80 0.05
CA VAL A 219 0.42 -24.46 0.73
C VAL A 219 0.74 -25.58 1.72
N ASP A 220 1.92 -26.16 1.58
CA ASP A 220 2.40 -27.26 2.40
C ASP A 220 3.92 -27.08 2.61
N THR A 221 4.36 -27.06 3.85
CA THR A 221 5.76 -26.84 4.21
C THR A 221 6.72 -27.93 3.70
N LEU A 222 6.21 -29.09 3.30
CA LEU A 222 7.02 -30.17 2.72
C LEU A 222 7.39 -29.94 1.26
N ILE A 223 6.56 -29.17 0.53
CA ILE A 223 6.70 -29.04 -0.93
C ILE A 223 6.71 -27.60 -1.42
N SER A 224 6.13 -26.66 -0.67
CA SER A 224 6.13 -25.26 -1.05
C SER A 224 7.49 -24.63 -0.75
N PRO A 225 8.06 -23.86 -1.68
CA PRO A 225 9.31 -23.14 -1.43
C PRO A 225 9.08 -22.04 -0.40
N ASP A 226 10.11 -21.74 0.41
CA ASP A 226 10.07 -20.59 1.29
C ASP A 226 9.94 -19.30 0.45
N SER A 227 8.98 -18.48 0.81
CA SER A 227 8.68 -17.23 0.15
C SER A 227 8.63 -16.06 1.14
N GLY A 228 8.99 -16.31 2.39
CA GLY A 228 8.83 -15.35 3.48
C GLY A 228 7.36 -15.03 3.78
N SER A 229 7.13 -14.01 4.59
CA SER A 229 5.80 -13.62 5.03
C SER A 229 4.97 -12.96 3.91
N THR A 230 3.66 -13.20 3.93
CA THR A 230 2.68 -12.53 3.05
C THR A 230 2.29 -11.19 3.68
N VAL A 231 3.13 -10.19 3.53
CA VAL A 231 3.01 -8.83 4.11
C VAL A 231 3.40 -7.76 3.10
N ALA A 232 3.34 -6.51 3.46
CA ALA A 232 3.90 -5.36 2.74
C ALA A 232 3.51 -5.27 1.25
N SER A 233 2.37 -5.81 0.86
CA SER A 233 1.88 -5.85 -0.54
C SER A 233 2.87 -6.46 -1.54
N ARG A 234 3.79 -7.33 -1.08
CA ARG A 234 4.86 -7.92 -1.89
C ARG A 234 4.43 -9.11 -2.75
N ALA A 235 3.27 -9.69 -2.45
CA ALA A 235 2.85 -10.93 -3.10
C ALA A 235 2.78 -10.80 -4.63
N THR A 236 2.08 -9.81 -5.18
CA THR A 236 1.96 -9.64 -6.62
C THR A 236 3.26 -9.16 -7.25
N LEU A 237 3.98 -8.23 -6.63
CA LEU A 237 5.21 -7.69 -7.21
C LEU A 237 6.36 -8.72 -7.16
N ILE A 238 6.75 -9.15 -5.96
CA ILE A 238 7.90 -10.04 -5.78
C ILE A 238 7.53 -11.47 -6.17
N GLY A 239 6.44 -11.99 -5.62
CA GLY A 239 5.99 -13.34 -5.93
C GLY A 239 5.53 -13.50 -7.37
N GLY A 240 4.86 -12.50 -7.96
CA GLY A 240 4.47 -12.53 -9.37
C GLY A 240 5.66 -12.54 -10.33
N ASN A 241 6.72 -11.78 -10.03
CA ASN A 241 7.97 -11.87 -10.79
C ASN A 241 8.63 -13.26 -10.64
N ALA A 242 8.53 -13.89 -9.47
CA ALA A 242 8.99 -15.27 -9.29
C ALA A 242 8.15 -16.28 -10.12
N VAL A 243 6.82 -16.06 -10.24
CA VAL A 243 5.96 -16.87 -11.13
C VAL A 243 6.42 -16.75 -12.57
N LYS A 244 6.62 -15.53 -13.06
CA LYS A 244 7.10 -15.30 -14.43
C LYS A 244 8.44 -15.98 -14.68
N LYS A 245 9.41 -15.79 -13.78
CA LYS A 245 10.72 -16.42 -13.90
C LYS A 245 10.65 -17.97 -13.86
N ALA A 246 9.76 -18.53 -13.04
CA ALA A 246 9.55 -19.97 -13.02
C ALA A 246 8.92 -20.49 -14.32
N ALA A 247 8.02 -19.72 -14.94
CA ALA A 247 7.43 -20.04 -16.24
C ALA A 247 8.48 -20.02 -17.36
N ASP A 248 9.32 -18.98 -17.41
CA ASP A 248 10.43 -18.88 -18.37
C ASP A 248 11.37 -20.10 -18.24
N ASN A 249 11.75 -20.45 -17.01
CA ASN A 249 12.59 -21.63 -16.74
C ASN A 249 11.92 -22.95 -17.17
N LEU A 250 10.61 -23.09 -17.00
CA LEU A 250 9.87 -24.28 -17.43
C LEU A 250 9.85 -24.39 -18.95
N ILE A 251 9.59 -23.29 -19.65
CA ILE A 251 9.63 -23.22 -21.12
C ILE A 251 10.99 -23.64 -21.65
N ASP A 252 12.06 -23.12 -21.08
CA ASP A 252 13.42 -23.46 -21.52
C ASP A 252 13.76 -24.92 -21.30
N LYS A 253 13.36 -25.53 -20.19
CA LYS A 253 13.52 -26.96 -19.95
C LYS A 253 12.73 -27.81 -20.93
N ILE A 254 11.52 -27.39 -21.33
CA ILE A 254 10.72 -28.09 -22.34
C ILE A 254 11.42 -28.03 -23.70
N LYS A 255 11.92 -26.86 -24.10
CA LYS A 255 12.68 -26.68 -25.35
C LYS A 255 13.93 -27.58 -25.38
N GLU A 256 14.71 -27.60 -24.31
CA GLU A 256 15.87 -28.47 -24.19
C GLU A 256 15.53 -29.95 -24.28
N TYR A 257 14.41 -30.38 -23.70
CA TYR A 257 13.95 -31.76 -23.77
C TYR A 257 13.51 -32.16 -25.18
N ILE A 258 12.82 -31.27 -25.90
CA ILE A 258 12.35 -31.51 -27.27
C ILE A 258 13.53 -31.54 -28.27
N ALA A 259 14.58 -30.76 -28.01
CA ALA A 259 15.76 -30.68 -28.87
C ALA A 259 16.71 -31.89 -28.77
N ARG A 260 16.47 -32.81 -27.81
CA ARG A 260 17.22 -34.05 -27.63
C ARG A 260 16.62 -35.19 -28.45
#